data_58c13b5ada67e153f9e8859022234149
#
_entry.id   58c13b5ada67e153f9e8859022234149
#
_cell.length_a   1.000
_cell.length_b   1.000
_cell.length_c   1.000
_cell.angle_alpha   90.00
_cell.angle_beta   90.00
_cell.angle_gamma   90.00
#
_symmetry.space_group_name_H-M   'P 1'
#
loop_
_entity.id
_entity.type
_entity.pdbx_description
1 polymer ?
#
loop_
_entity_poly.entity_id
_entity_poly.type
_entity_poly.pdbx_seq_one_letter_code
_entity_poly.pdbx_strand_id
1 'polypeptide(L)'
;MNFTEAIKMVYEKGAVIKKKDTDYCIYKNKRTDCLRKLSFNKTGGAIHENYSLLQNTDSLSDDWDITSEYDYFIARDNLVHGKLSISRFSKKKQKKESK
;
A
#
# COMPACT_ATOMS: atom_id res chain seq x y z
N MET A 1 -3.70 4.40 17.73
CA MET A 1 -3.21 3.08 18.18
C MET A 1 -1.71 2.99 18.02
N ASN A 2 -1.08 2.10 18.74
CA ASN A 2 0.35 1.97 18.60
C ASN A 2 0.69 1.21 17.30
N PHE A 3 1.97 1.19 16.98
CA PHE A 3 2.40 0.62 15.69
C PHE A 3 2.06 -0.86 15.58
N THR A 4 2.27 -1.62 16.65
CA THR A 4 2.00 -3.05 16.62
C THR A 4 0.53 -3.34 16.32
N GLU A 5 -0.35 -2.63 16.98
CA GLU A 5 -1.79 -2.77 16.74
C GLU A 5 -2.14 -2.40 15.31
N ALA A 6 -1.56 -1.31 14.82
CA ALA A 6 -1.85 -0.84 13.48
C ALA A 6 -1.40 -1.86 12.44
N ILE A 7 -0.19 -2.42 12.61
CA ILE A 7 0.32 -3.40 11.66
C ILE A 7 -0.53 -4.68 11.69
N LYS A 8 -1.02 -5.10 12.85
CA LYS A 8 -1.93 -6.23 12.91
C LYS A 8 -3.17 -5.98 12.06
N MET A 9 -3.69 -4.77 12.12
CA MET A 9 -4.86 -4.43 11.30
C MET A 9 -4.54 -4.54 9.81
N VAL A 10 -3.34 -4.16 9.42
CA VAL A 10 -2.93 -4.28 8.02
C VAL A 10 -2.93 -5.74 7.58
N TYR A 11 -2.32 -6.60 8.38
CA TYR A 11 -2.21 -8.01 8.01
C TYR A 11 -3.52 -8.77 8.13
N GLU A 12 -4.27 -8.52 9.17
CA GLU A 12 -5.46 -9.31 9.44
C GLU A 12 -6.71 -8.80 8.74
N LYS A 13 -6.80 -7.50 8.57
CA LYS A 13 -8.01 -6.89 8.01
C LYS A 13 -7.80 -6.20 6.68
N GLY A 14 -6.57 -6.17 6.20
CA GLY A 14 -6.28 -5.42 4.98
C GLY A 14 -6.41 -3.93 5.13
N ALA A 15 -6.27 -3.44 6.35
CA ALA A 15 -6.42 -2.02 6.63
C ALA A 15 -5.24 -1.21 6.07
N VAL A 16 -5.51 0.05 5.80
CA VAL A 16 -4.49 1.02 5.42
C VAL A 16 -4.29 1.93 6.63
N ILE A 17 -3.06 2.08 7.06
CA ILE A 17 -2.77 2.87 8.25
C ILE A 17 -1.93 4.08 7.90
N LYS A 18 -2.07 5.12 8.68
CA LYS A 18 -1.35 6.37 8.49
C LYS A 18 -0.97 6.92 9.84
N LYS A 19 0.27 7.37 9.96
CA LYS A 19 0.73 8.04 11.16
C LYS A 19 0.32 9.50 11.10
N LYS A 20 -0.15 10.02 12.22
CA LYS A 20 -0.56 11.41 12.30
C LYS A 20 0.60 12.31 11.87
N ASP A 21 0.26 13.37 11.16
CA ASP A 21 1.24 14.38 10.72
C ASP A 21 2.28 13.87 9.72
N THR A 22 2.00 12.78 9.05
CA THR A 22 2.85 12.34 7.95
C THR A 22 2.04 12.41 6.66
N ASP A 23 2.76 12.35 5.53
CA ASP A 23 2.13 12.38 4.22
C ASP A 23 2.22 11.05 3.51
N TYR A 24 2.34 9.96 4.27
CA TYR A 24 2.37 8.63 3.68
C TYR A 24 1.48 7.69 4.47
N CYS A 25 1.10 6.60 3.82
CA CYS A 25 0.36 5.55 4.48
C CYS A 25 1.03 4.21 4.20
N ILE A 26 0.63 3.19 4.96
CA ILE A 26 1.21 1.86 4.86
C ILE A 26 0.08 0.87 4.64
N TYR A 27 0.32 -0.05 3.72
CA TYR A 27 -0.68 -1.07 3.38
C TYR A 27 0.06 -2.34 2.97
N LYS A 28 -0.69 -3.40 2.78
CA LYS A 28 -0.13 -4.68 2.35
C LYS A 28 -0.56 -4.95 0.91
N ASN A 29 0.40 -5.31 0.07
CA ASN A 29 0.09 -5.72 -1.29
C ASN A 29 -0.58 -7.09 -1.23
N LYS A 30 -1.74 -7.21 -1.85
CA LYS A 30 -2.54 -8.42 -1.75
C LYS A 30 -1.90 -9.63 -2.41
N ARG A 31 -1.08 -9.40 -3.41
CA ARG A 31 -0.47 -10.50 -4.14
C ARG A 31 0.79 -11.04 -3.47
N THR A 32 1.57 -10.15 -2.90
CA THR A 32 2.88 -10.53 -2.36
C THR A 32 2.91 -10.57 -0.85
N ASP A 33 1.88 -10.06 -0.19
CA ASP A 33 1.82 -9.92 1.27
C ASP A 33 2.93 -9.06 1.84
N CYS A 34 3.55 -8.26 0.99
CA CYS A 34 4.59 -7.36 1.44
C CYS A 34 4.01 -6.01 1.82
N LEU A 35 4.60 -5.40 2.84
CA LEU A 35 4.21 -4.06 3.23
C LEU A 35 4.73 -3.05 2.24
N ARG A 36 3.87 -2.09 1.90
CA ARG A 36 4.19 -1.04 0.97
C ARG A 36 3.91 0.31 1.61
N LYS A 37 4.64 1.31 1.17
CA LYS A 37 4.47 2.68 1.61
C LYS A 37 4.03 3.52 0.43
N LEU A 38 2.96 4.27 0.61
CA LEU A 38 2.43 5.17 -0.42
C LEU A 38 2.62 6.60 0.04
N SER A 39 3.30 7.39 -0.77
CA SER A 39 3.45 8.81 -0.53
C SER A 39 3.22 9.56 -1.83
N PHE A 40 3.28 10.89 -1.77
CA PHE A 40 3.08 11.72 -2.95
C PHE A 40 4.23 12.69 -3.08
N ASN A 41 4.69 12.87 -4.33
CA ASN A 41 5.73 13.87 -4.58
C ASN A 41 5.11 15.25 -4.63
N LYS A 42 5.93 16.25 -4.87
CA LYS A 42 5.49 17.65 -4.84
C LYS A 42 4.45 17.97 -5.91
N THR A 43 4.44 17.22 -6.99
CA THR A 43 3.50 17.46 -8.08
C THR A 43 2.24 16.61 -7.94
N GLY A 44 2.12 15.86 -6.86
CA GLY A 44 0.94 15.05 -6.63
C GLY A 44 1.02 13.65 -7.18
N GLY A 45 2.16 13.26 -7.73
CA GLY A 45 2.32 11.91 -8.24
C GLY A 45 2.51 10.91 -7.12
N ALA A 46 1.90 9.75 -7.25
CA ALA A 46 1.99 8.71 -6.23
C ALA A 46 3.33 7.98 -6.30
N ILE A 47 3.91 7.73 -5.15
CA ILE A 47 5.16 7.00 -5.01
C ILE A 47 4.90 5.77 -4.16
N HIS A 48 5.10 4.59 -4.75
CA HIS A 48 4.91 3.32 -4.04
C HIS A 48 6.28 2.69 -3.79
N GLU A 49 6.55 2.36 -2.54
CA GLU A 49 7.83 1.80 -2.15
C GLU A 49 7.63 0.63 -1.21
N ASN A 50 8.62 -0.24 -1.13
CA ASN A 50 8.61 -1.28 -0.12
C ASN A 50 8.82 -0.65 1.25
N TYR A 51 8.12 -1.17 2.23
CA TYR A 51 8.23 -0.66 3.59
C TYR A 51 8.96 -1.69 4.44
N SER A 52 10.05 -1.28 5.08
CA SER A 52 10.83 -2.15 5.94
C SER A 52 10.57 -1.85 7.40
N LEU A 53 10.26 -2.87 8.16
CA LEU A 53 10.04 -2.73 9.59
C LEU A 53 11.36 -2.60 10.36
N LEU A 54 12.45 -3.09 9.77
CA LEU A 54 13.68 -3.24 10.52
C LEU A 54 14.47 -1.95 10.71
N GLN A 55 14.28 -0.99 9.84
CA GLN A 55 15.08 0.22 9.86
C GLN A 55 14.25 1.46 10.11
N ASN A 56 13.15 1.30 10.78
CA ASN A 56 12.17 2.36 10.86
C ASN A 56 11.90 2.74 12.30
N THR A 57 11.87 4.04 12.56
CA THR A 57 11.55 4.54 13.90
C THR A 57 10.05 4.70 14.09
N ASP A 58 9.26 4.43 13.07
CA ASP A 58 7.80 4.52 13.17
C ASP A 58 7.23 3.62 14.24
N SER A 59 7.93 2.52 14.53
CA SER A 59 7.47 1.57 15.55
C SER A 59 7.45 2.18 16.95
N LEU A 60 8.09 3.31 17.14
CA LEU A 60 8.11 3.98 18.43
C LEU A 60 6.91 4.91 18.63
N SER A 61 6.12 5.12 17.61
CA SER A 61 4.98 6.04 17.68
C SER A 61 3.71 5.30 18.05
N ASP A 62 2.79 6.01 18.69
CA ASP A 62 1.50 5.45 19.04
C ASP A 62 0.34 6.24 18.45
N ASP A 63 0.62 7.08 17.45
CA ASP A 63 -0.39 7.92 16.81
C ASP A 63 -0.75 7.43 15.42
N TRP A 64 -0.89 6.12 15.27
CA TRP A 64 -1.32 5.49 14.03
C TRP A 64 -2.84 5.35 13.98
N ASP A 65 -3.40 5.54 12.82
CA ASP A 65 -4.84 5.39 12.60
C ASP A 65 -5.11 4.71 11.29
N ILE A 66 -6.29 4.11 11.19
CA ILE A 66 -6.75 3.52 9.95
C ILE A 66 -7.25 4.67 9.06
N THR A 67 -6.91 4.58 7.78
CA THR A 67 -7.34 5.60 6.82
C THR A 67 -7.78 4.93 5.52
N SER A 68 -8.65 5.60 4.81
CA SER A 68 -9.06 5.18 3.47
C SER A 68 -8.69 6.24 2.44
N GLU A 69 -7.93 7.21 2.85
CA GLU A 69 -7.63 8.37 2.02
C GLU A 69 -6.97 8.01 0.70
N TYR A 70 -6.20 6.93 0.69
CA TYR A 70 -5.42 6.55 -0.48
C TYR A 70 -5.87 5.24 -1.11
N ASP A 71 -7.07 4.81 -0.81
CA ASP A 71 -7.55 3.50 -1.28
C ASP A 71 -7.44 3.32 -2.79
N TYR A 72 -7.75 4.37 -3.53
CA TYR A 72 -7.70 4.29 -4.98
C TYR A 72 -6.29 3.95 -5.48
N PHE A 73 -5.31 4.63 -4.94
CA PHE A 73 -3.92 4.42 -5.37
C PHE A 73 -3.41 3.06 -4.91
N ILE A 74 -3.87 2.61 -3.77
CA ILE A 74 -3.48 1.30 -3.25
C ILE A 74 -4.06 0.20 -4.11
N ALA A 75 -5.32 0.32 -4.48
CA ALA A 75 -5.94 -0.66 -5.35
C ALA A 75 -5.22 -0.74 -6.70
N ARG A 76 -4.82 0.42 -7.20
CA ARG A 76 -4.07 0.48 -8.45
C ARG A 76 -2.72 -0.21 -8.32
N ASP A 77 -2.03 0.03 -7.22
CA ASP A 77 -0.74 -0.60 -6.97
C ASP A 77 -0.88 -2.12 -6.90
N ASN A 78 -1.89 -2.59 -6.19
CA ASN A 78 -2.14 -4.02 -6.08
C ASN A 78 -2.41 -4.65 -7.43
N LEU A 79 -3.16 -3.95 -8.25
CA LEU A 79 -3.48 -4.44 -9.59
C LEU A 79 -2.22 -4.52 -10.46
N VAL A 80 -1.42 -3.47 -10.43
CA VAL A 80 -0.20 -3.43 -11.24
C VAL A 80 0.75 -4.54 -10.82
N HIS A 81 0.99 -4.70 -9.53
CA HIS A 81 1.89 -5.73 -9.03
C HIS A 81 1.33 -7.12 -9.28
N GLY A 82 0.03 -7.26 -9.22
CA GLY A 82 -0.59 -8.51 -9.56
C GLY A 82 -0.36 -8.88 -11.02
N LYS A 83 -0.43 -7.88 -11.87
CA LYS A 83 -0.20 -8.13 -13.29
C LYS A 83 1.23 -8.51 -13.60
N LEU A 84 2.17 -8.03 -12.82
CA LEU A 84 3.56 -8.40 -13.04
C LEU A 84 3.78 -9.89 -12.90
N SER A 85 3.03 -10.55 -12.00
CA SER A 85 3.18 -11.98 -11.84
C SER A 85 2.51 -12.80 -12.95
N ILE A 86 1.47 -12.26 -13.57
CA ILE A 86 0.75 -12.98 -14.62
C ILE A 86 0.61 -12.10 -15.85
N SER A 87 1.60 -11.29 -16.08
CA SER A 87 1.53 -10.23 -17.06
C SER A 87 1.14 -10.66 -18.46
N ARG A 88 1.63 -11.79 -18.88
CA ARG A 88 1.37 -12.20 -20.24
C ARG A 88 -0.09 -12.45 -20.53
N PHE A 89 -0.74 -13.13 -19.62
CA PHE A 89 -2.17 -13.36 -19.76
C PHE A 89 -2.93 -12.07 -19.67
N SER A 90 -2.56 -11.25 -18.71
CA SER A 90 -3.25 -10.01 -18.49
C SER A 90 -3.23 -9.12 -19.70
N LYS A 91 -2.10 -9.06 -20.36
CA LYS A 91 -1.98 -8.24 -21.53
C LYS A 91 -2.96 -8.64 -22.62
N LYS A 92 -3.03 -9.92 -22.90
CA LYS A 92 -3.92 -10.38 -23.94
C LYS A 92 -5.36 -10.11 -23.61
N LYS A 93 -5.75 -10.41 -22.39
CA LYS A 93 -7.13 -10.19 -21.99
C LYS A 93 -7.52 -8.73 -22.09
N GLN A 94 -6.62 -7.88 -21.68
CA GLN A 94 -6.92 -6.47 -21.70
C GLN A 94 -7.13 -5.95 -23.10
N LYS A 95 -6.37 -6.42 -24.03
CA LYS A 95 -6.56 -6.01 -25.40
C LYS A 95 -7.92 -6.40 -25.91
N LYS A 96 -8.35 -7.59 -25.59
CA LYS A 96 -9.67 -8.03 -25.99
C LYS A 96 -10.76 -7.18 -25.38
N GLU A 97 -10.60 -6.87 -24.14
CA GLU A 97 -11.62 -6.13 -23.43
C GLU A 97 -11.75 -4.69 -23.89
N SER A 98 -10.67 -4.16 -24.35
CA SER A 98 -10.72 -2.76 -24.74
C SER A 98 -11.47 -2.53 -26.06
N LYS A 99 -11.93 -3.56 -26.65
CA LYS A 99 -12.72 -3.42 -27.86
C LYS A 99 -14.09 -2.87 -27.64
#